data_8152e2f1d7628e96ebf8006006f92cc3
#
_entry.id   8152e2f1d7628e96ebf8006006f92cc3
#
_cell.length_a   1.000
_cell.length_b   1.000
_cell.length_c   1.000
_cell.angle_alpha   90.00
_cell.angle_beta   90.00
_cell.angle_gamma   90.00
#
_symmetry.space_group_name_H-M   'P 1'
#
loop_
_entity.id
_entity.type
_entity.pdbx_description
1 polymer ?
#
loop_
_entity_poly.entity_id
_entity_poly.type
_entity_poly.pdbx_seq_one_letter_code
_entity_poly.pdbx_strand_id
1 'polypeptide(L)'
;MAQAKPVHIVWHRAELRTHDHPALNHALELAKADGGVVVPVVIIDDAIFSRSDLTPRRQAHFLENVRALRESYRSLGANLVVRRGDVVKELEMLVREVGHVASAHVVSTYTPYAKKRDEKARKMLAEHKVEWHAHGGQYTHEPGEVLTNEGKRYGVFGAYRKKWVTLDKPDIVEAPEKMAPLPTKINVGDIPRVESDIVLPEAGEDAALGRLEWFLKNGEKTYEKTRDEPGREDSTSRLSYYFNIGALSPRLAYYQSKNEKWRAELTWWDFYADVMERCPESATQEFRAKWLGFPWRDGHDKASKADLEKWKNAETGYPLVDAGMRELNQTGFMQNRVRMVCASFLCKHLLIDWRVGEEIFRGLLLCGDRNQNVGNWQWVAGCGVDPSPYFRIFNPTSQGKKFDSNGDYVRRWIPELKDVPAKSIYEPWKMRDKPKGYPTEPIIGLEEGRDRFAETARQFLREKRDEAKRDEK
;
A
#
# COMPACT_ATOMS: atom_id res chain seq x y z
N MET A 1 -9.52 48.51 14.24
CA MET A 1 -8.58 47.38 14.11
C MET A 1 -9.04 46.55 12.91
N ALA A 2 -8.19 46.26 11.97
CA ALA A 2 -8.57 45.37 10.87
C ALA A 2 -8.96 44.02 11.47
N GLN A 3 -10.12 43.52 11.10
CA GLN A 3 -10.61 42.21 11.56
C GLN A 3 -9.62 41.15 11.09
N ALA A 4 -9.19 40.26 11.97
CA ALA A 4 -8.28 39.18 11.58
C ALA A 4 -8.94 38.35 10.47
N LYS A 5 -8.20 38.12 9.39
CA LYS A 5 -8.69 37.29 8.27
C LYS A 5 -9.03 35.89 8.75
N PRO A 6 -10.14 35.30 8.29
CA PRO A 6 -10.44 33.89 8.57
C PRO A 6 -9.34 32.95 8.05
N VAL A 7 -9.08 31.89 8.79
CA VAL A 7 -8.12 30.86 8.37
C VAL A 7 -8.83 29.52 8.15
N HIS A 8 -8.53 28.89 7.03
CA HIS A 8 -8.99 27.56 6.67
C HIS A 8 -7.82 26.60 6.71
N ILE A 9 -7.80 25.67 7.67
CA ILE A 9 -6.73 24.69 7.81
C ILE A 9 -6.99 23.54 6.83
N VAL A 10 -5.97 23.14 6.05
CA VAL A 10 -5.96 21.90 5.27
C VAL A 10 -4.97 20.93 5.90
N TRP A 11 -5.48 19.91 6.58
CA TRP A 11 -4.64 18.95 7.25
C TRP A 11 -4.36 17.74 6.35
N HIS A 12 -3.17 17.73 5.74
CA HIS A 12 -2.66 16.62 4.93
C HIS A 12 -2.25 15.42 5.79
N ARG A 13 -2.55 14.21 5.31
CA ARG A 13 -2.26 12.94 6.01
C ARG A 13 -1.65 11.89 5.08
N ALA A 14 -2.43 11.37 4.14
CA ALA A 14 -2.02 10.39 3.14
C ALA A 14 -2.38 10.87 1.71
N GLU A 15 -2.39 12.18 1.52
CA GLU A 15 -2.67 12.87 0.26
C GLU A 15 -1.66 14.03 0.10
N LEU A 16 -0.38 13.66 -0.11
CA LEU A 16 0.72 14.61 -0.20
C LEU A 16 0.84 15.20 -1.61
N ARG A 17 -0.21 15.92 -2.03
CA ARG A 17 -0.33 16.55 -3.35
C ARG A 17 -1.17 17.82 -3.30
N THR A 18 -1.12 18.62 -4.37
CA THR A 18 -1.96 19.80 -4.57
C THR A 18 -2.99 19.61 -5.70
N HIS A 19 -2.71 18.77 -6.69
CA HIS A 19 -3.68 18.42 -7.76
C HIS A 19 -4.74 17.45 -7.26
N ASP A 20 -5.93 17.50 -7.83
CA ASP A 20 -7.05 16.62 -7.49
C ASP A 20 -7.22 16.42 -5.98
N HIS A 21 -7.26 17.56 -5.25
CA HIS A 21 -7.31 17.59 -3.80
C HIS A 21 -8.58 18.31 -3.31
N PRO A 22 -9.72 17.60 -3.14
CA PRO A 22 -11.01 18.22 -2.83
C PRO A 22 -11.02 19.04 -1.53
N ALA A 23 -10.29 18.62 -0.49
CA ALA A 23 -10.19 19.37 0.76
C ALA A 23 -9.45 20.70 0.59
N LEU A 24 -8.38 20.73 -0.22
CA LEU A 24 -7.67 21.97 -0.54
C LEU A 24 -8.55 22.91 -1.37
N ASN A 25 -9.21 22.37 -2.41
CA ASN A 25 -10.09 23.17 -3.27
C ASN A 25 -11.23 23.83 -2.47
N HIS A 26 -11.93 23.07 -1.63
CA HIS A 26 -13.02 23.62 -0.83
C HIS A 26 -12.53 24.68 0.18
N ALA A 27 -11.35 24.47 0.80
CA ALA A 27 -10.75 25.49 1.67
C ALA A 27 -10.41 26.78 0.90
N LEU A 28 -9.93 26.68 -0.35
CA LEU A 28 -9.65 27.82 -1.21
C LEU A 28 -10.91 28.56 -1.63
N GLU A 29 -12.00 27.86 -1.91
CA GLU A 29 -13.30 28.44 -2.23
C GLU A 29 -13.84 29.27 -1.07
N LEU A 30 -13.79 28.74 0.18
CA LEU A 30 -14.20 29.46 1.37
C LEU A 30 -13.30 30.68 1.64
N ALA A 31 -11.97 30.50 1.55
CA ALA A 31 -11.02 31.60 1.71
C ALA A 31 -11.23 32.74 0.68
N LYS A 32 -11.63 32.39 -0.55
CA LYS A 32 -11.97 33.37 -1.57
C LYS A 32 -13.28 34.11 -1.23
N ALA A 33 -14.26 33.39 -0.68
CA ALA A 33 -15.57 33.94 -0.37
C ALA A 33 -15.54 34.94 0.82
N ASP A 34 -14.72 34.66 1.84
CA ASP A 34 -14.65 35.46 3.08
C ASP A 34 -13.39 36.33 3.21
N GLY A 35 -12.52 36.33 2.17
CA GLY A 35 -11.26 37.07 2.18
C GLY A 35 -10.20 36.47 3.10
N GLY A 36 -10.38 35.19 3.47
CA GLY A 36 -9.52 34.41 4.34
C GLY A 36 -8.23 33.95 3.69
N VAL A 37 -7.53 33.04 4.39
CA VAL A 37 -6.30 32.39 3.92
C VAL A 37 -6.33 30.91 4.22
N VAL A 38 -5.69 30.09 3.38
CA VAL A 38 -5.52 28.65 3.62
C VAL A 38 -4.18 28.38 4.29
N VAL A 39 -4.21 27.56 5.34
CA VAL A 39 -3.02 27.09 6.06
C VAL A 39 -2.91 25.58 5.89
N PRO A 40 -2.09 25.09 4.95
CA PRO A 40 -1.81 23.66 4.83
C PRO A 40 -0.89 23.18 5.94
N VAL A 41 -1.21 22.05 6.55
CA VAL A 41 -0.45 21.46 7.64
C VAL A 41 -0.27 19.95 7.47
N VAL A 42 0.93 19.46 7.79
CA VAL A 42 1.21 18.04 8.05
C VAL A 42 1.56 17.89 9.51
N ILE A 43 0.92 16.95 10.20
CA ILE A 43 1.28 16.58 11.58
C ILE A 43 1.88 15.17 11.54
N ILE A 44 3.17 15.09 11.86
CA ILE A 44 3.90 13.83 12.02
C ILE A 44 3.43 13.19 13.31
N ASP A 45 2.54 12.22 13.18
CA ASP A 45 1.86 11.55 14.29
C ASP A 45 2.82 10.56 14.96
N ASP A 46 3.26 10.85 16.18
CA ASP A 46 4.19 10.00 16.92
C ASP A 46 3.61 8.60 17.20
N ALA A 47 2.29 8.45 17.32
CA ALA A 47 1.67 7.14 17.47
C ALA A 47 1.80 6.26 16.21
N ILE A 48 1.96 6.87 15.04
CA ILE A 48 2.24 6.17 13.78
C ILE A 48 3.75 6.01 13.59
N PHE A 49 4.52 7.08 13.82
CA PHE A 49 5.97 7.07 13.58
C PHE A 49 6.77 6.17 14.54
N SER A 50 6.21 5.83 15.72
CA SER A 50 6.82 4.88 16.66
C SER A 50 6.49 3.41 16.39
N ARG A 51 5.69 3.10 15.37
CA ARG A 51 5.30 1.73 15.06
C ARG A 51 6.45 0.96 14.40
N SER A 52 6.63 -0.30 14.79
CA SER A 52 7.66 -1.19 14.23
C SER A 52 7.54 -1.43 12.73
N ASP A 53 6.31 -1.37 12.19
CA ASP A 53 6.02 -1.56 10.77
C ASP A 53 6.23 -0.30 9.91
N LEU A 54 6.45 0.87 10.54
CA LEU A 54 6.89 2.08 9.85
C LEU A 54 8.42 2.19 9.95
N THR A 55 9.10 1.36 9.17
CA THR A 55 10.57 1.25 9.16
C THR A 55 11.26 2.55 8.70
N PRO A 56 12.58 2.73 8.97
CA PRO A 56 13.31 3.95 8.57
C PRO A 56 13.16 4.29 7.09
N ARG A 57 13.21 3.32 6.17
CA ARG A 57 13.00 3.57 4.73
C ARG A 57 11.62 4.16 4.43
N ARG A 58 10.58 3.70 5.12
CA ARG A 58 9.22 4.21 4.95
C ARG A 58 9.04 5.59 5.59
N GLN A 59 9.64 5.81 6.76
CA GLN A 59 9.68 7.13 7.39
C GLN A 59 10.39 8.14 6.49
N ALA A 60 11.57 7.79 5.99
CA ALA A 60 12.34 8.64 5.08
C ALA A 60 11.55 8.94 3.80
N HIS A 61 10.93 7.92 3.16
CA HIS A 61 10.10 8.12 1.98
C HIS A 61 8.94 9.09 2.24
N PHE A 62 8.23 8.96 3.36
CA PHE A 62 7.17 9.90 3.73
C PHE A 62 7.72 11.31 3.92
N LEU A 63 8.82 11.48 4.66
CA LEU A 63 9.39 12.81 4.96
C LEU A 63 9.95 13.50 3.71
N GLU A 64 10.53 12.77 2.75
CA GLU A 64 10.95 13.34 1.47
C GLU A 64 9.73 13.85 0.67
N ASN A 65 8.62 13.13 0.68
CA ASN A 65 7.38 13.60 0.04
C ASN A 65 6.75 14.79 0.78
N VAL A 66 6.89 14.91 2.10
CA VAL A 66 6.49 16.11 2.85
C VAL A 66 7.40 17.31 2.46
N ARG A 67 8.71 17.10 2.21
CA ARG A 67 9.60 18.16 1.69
C ARG A 67 9.15 18.60 0.31
N ALA A 68 8.90 17.67 -0.59
CA ALA A 68 8.41 17.97 -1.93
C ALA A 68 7.08 18.74 -1.89
N LEU A 69 6.13 18.33 -1.06
CA LEU A 69 4.87 19.05 -0.87
C LEU A 69 5.09 20.48 -0.36
N ARG A 70 6.07 20.69 0.55
CA ARG A 70 6.41 22.04 1.01
C ARG A 70 6.92 22.91 -0.14
N GLU A 71 7.73 22.36 -1.02
CA GLU A 71 8.21 23.09 -2.20
C GLU A 71 7.07 23.40 -3.19
N SER A 72 6.13 22.47 -3.39
CA SER A 72 4.92 22.73 -4.18
C SER A 72 4.12 23.91 -3.60
N TYR A 73 3.92 23.99 -2.27
CA TYR A 73 3.25 25.12 -1.66
C TYR A 73 4.05 26.43 -1.78
N ARG A 74 5.39 26.37 -1.73
CA ARG A 74 6.25 27.55 -1.91
C ARG A 74 6.16 28.10 -3.33
N SER A 75 6.14 27.22 -4.33
CA SER A 75 5.96 27.64 -5.73
C SER A 75 4.61 28.33 -5.98
N LEU A 76 3.58 27.96 -5.20
CA LEU A 76 2.25 28.59 -5.22
C LEU A 76 2.18 29.91 -4.44
N GLY A 77 3.26 30.32 -3.75
CA GLY A 77 3.31 31.54 -2.94
C GLY A 77 2.91 31.38 -1.47
N ALA A 78 2.59 30.15 -1.03
CA ALA A 78 2.27 29.80 0.36
C ALA A 78 3.46 29.10 1.06
N ASN A 79 3.19 28.31 2.09
CA ASN A 79 4.15 27.39 2.71
C ASN A 79 3.36 26.28 3.42
N LEU A 80 4.04 25.15 3.70
CA LEU A 80 3.47 24.02 4.45
C LEU A 80 3.94 24.09 5.91
N VAL A 81 2.97 24.15 6.83
CA VAL A 81 3.23 24.00 8.27
C VAL A 81 3.49 22.53 8.59
N VAL A 82 4.54 22.24 9.35
CA VAL A 82 4.84 20.90 9.82
C VAL A 82 4.90 20.89 11.34
N ARG A 83 4.22 19.95 11.95
CA ARG A 83 4.20 19.69 13.39
C ARG A 83 4.57 18.25 13.65
N ARG A 84 4.96 17.92 14.87
CA ARG A 84 5.22 16.55 15.30
C ARG A 84 4.74 16.35 16.74
N GLY A 85 4.01 15.27 16.99
CA GLY A 85 3.54 14.92 18.32
C GLY A 85 2.19 14.22 18.32
N ASP A 86 1.44 14.41 19.41
CA ASP A 86 0.03 14.03 19.47
C ASP A 86 -0.81 14.95 18.56
N VAL A 87 -1.49 14.35 17.62
CA VAL A 87 -2.19 15.08 16.55
C VAL A 87 -3.21 16.09 17.08
N VAL A 88 -3.97 15.71 18.11
CA VAL A 88 -5.04 16.59 18.66
C VAL A 88 -4.42 17.79 19.36
N LYS A 89 -3.35 17.58 20.13
CA LYS A 89 -2.63 18.66 20.81
C LYS A 89 -1.94 19.59 19.83
N GLU A 90 -1.28 19.05 18.81
CA GLU A 90 -0.59 19.86 17.79
C GLU A 90 -1.57 20.69 16.98
N LEU A 91 -2.73 20.12 16.63
CA LEU A 91 -3.79 20.84 15.93
C LEU A 91 -4.40 21.94 16.83
N GLU A 92 -4.63 21.68 18.11
CA GLU A 92 -5.10 22.66 19.07
C GLU A 92 -4.10 23.82 19.25
N MET A 93 -2.80 23.51 19.36
CA MET A 93 -1.76 24.53 19.43
C MET A 93 -1.73 25.39 18.17
N LEU A 94 -1.90 24.80 16.98
CA LEU A 94 -1.98 25.55 15.72
C LEU A 94 -3.22 26.48 15.71
N VAL A 95 -4.38 26.00 16.14
CA VAL A 95 -5.61 26.81 16.22
C VAL A 95 -5.40 28.04 17.14
N ARG A 96 -4.77 27.86 18.29
CA ARG A 96 -4.46 28.93 19.22
C ARG A 96 -3.41 29.91 18.69
N GLU A 97 -2.37 29.42 18.00
CA GLU A 97 -1.31 30.21 17.37
C GLU A 97 -1.88 31.13 16.26
N VAL A 98 -2.76 30.56 15.44
CA VAL A 98 -3.39 31.25 14.30
C VAL A 98 -4.44 32.24 14.77
N GLY A 99 -5.21 31.89 15.78
CA GLY A 99 -6.24 32.72 16.41
C GLY A 99 -7.63 32.61 15.78
N HIS A 100 -7.86 33.14 14.59
CA HIS A 100 -9.16 33.10 13.92
C HIS A 100 -9.24 31.99 12.88
N VAL A 101 -9.45 30.74 13.34
CA VAL A 101 -9.67 29.59 12.45
C VAL A 101 -11.17 29.41 12.22
N ALA A 102 -11.60 29.48 10.96
CA ALA A 102 -13.00 29.30 10.56
C ALA A 102 -13.33 27.81 10.31
N SER A 103 -12.44 27.10 9.62
CA SER A 103 -12.67 25.70 9.28
C SER A 103 -11.39 24.86 9.19
N ALA A 104 -11.54 23.56 9.29
CA ALA A 104 -10.52 22.55 9.06
C ALA A 104 -11.01 21.51 8.04
N HIS A 105 -10.19 21.25 7.03
CA HIS A 105 -10.49 20.39 5.90
C HIS A 105 -9.54 19.20 5.87
N VAL A 106 -10.10 18.02 5.64
CA VAL A 106 -9.35 16.76 5.58
C VAL A 106 -9.84 15.86 4.45
N VAL A 107 -8.98 15.03 3.93
CA VAL A 107 -9.41 13.87 3.14
C VAL A 107 -9.70 12.70 4.09
N SER A 108 -10.83 12.05 3.95
CA SER A 108 -11.29 10.97 4.82
C SER A 108 -10.33 9.79 4.86
N THR A 109 -10.14 9.21 6.04
CA THR A 109 -9.35 8.01 6.25
C THR A 109 -10.16 6.98 7.04
N TYR A 110 -10.02 5.68 6.72
CA TYR A 110 -11.02 4.68 7.08
C TYR A 110 -10.53 3.66 8.11
N THR A 111 -9.25 3.70 8.51
CA THR A 111 -8.75 2.77 9.54
C THR A 111 -9.37 3.07 10.92
N PRO A 112 -9.52 2.05 11.80
CA PRO A 112 -10.07 2.25 13.15
C PRO A 112 -9.30 3.32 13.96
N TYR A 113 -7.97 3.36 13.82
CA TYR A 113 -7.13 4.38 14.45
C TYR A 113 -7.50 5.78 13.93
N ALA A 114 -7.56 5.94 12.60
CA ALA A 114 -7.83 7.22 11.98
C ALA A 114 -9.23 7.76 12.34
N LYS A 115 -10.25 6.89 12.31
CA LYS A 115 -11.62 7.27 12.74
C LYS A 115 -11.67 7.79 14.18
N LYS A 116 -10.96 7.10 15.11
CA LYS A 116 -10.88 7.54 16.52
C LYS A 116 -10.11 8.86 16.68
N ARG A 117 -9.02 9.03 15.96
CA ARG A 117 -8.22 10.26 15.95
C ARG A 117 -9.04 11.45 15.41
N ASP A 118 -9.67 11.25 14.26
CA ASP A 118 -10.47 12.29 13.59
C ASP A 118 -11.67 12.72 14.45
N GLU A 119 -12.33 11.79 15.13
CA GLU A 119 -13.41 12.11 16.07
C GLU A 119 -12.94 12.96 17.25
N LYS A 120 -11.74 12.66 17.81
CA LYS A 120 -11.14 13.50 18.87
C LYS A 120 -10.77 14.88 18.34
N ALA A 121 -10.17 14.97 17.16
CA ALA A 121 -9.81 16.23 16.53
C ALA A 121 -11.06 17.09 16.26
N ARG A 122 -12.12 16.49 15.70
CA ARG A 122 -13.40 17.15 15.43
C ARG A 122 -14.04 17.72 16.69
N LYS A 123 -14.03 16.99 17.82
CA LYS A 123 -14.56 17.46 19.10
C LYS A 123 -13.77 18.65 19.62
N MET A 124 -12.45 18.57 19.64
CA MET A 124 -11.57 19.69 20.05
C MET A 124 -11.81 20.93 19.18
N LEU A 125 -11.87 20.76 17.84
CA LEU A 125 -12.13 21.87 16.92
C LEU A 125 -13.49 22.53 17.14
N ALA A 126 -14.54 21.75 17.47
CA ALA A 126 -15.87 22.26 17.79
C ALA A 126 -15.86 23.12 19.06
N GLU A 127 -15.05 22.78 20.08
CA GLU A 127 -14.86 23.60 21.30
C GLU A 127 -14.26 24.99 20.96
N HIS A 128 -13.44 25.06 19.92
CA HIS A 128 -12.87 26.28 19.36
C HIS A 128 -13.75 26.94 18.28
N LYS A 129 -14.97 26.45 18.04
CA LYS A 129 -15.92 26.93 17.01
C LYS A 129 -15.34 26.82 15.57
N VAL A 130 -14.49 25.88 15.33
CA VAL A 130 -13.92 25.57 14.00
C VAL A 130 -14.79 24.53 13.30
N GLU A 131 -15.26 24.84 12.10
CA GLU A 131 -16.03 23.91 11.30
C GLU A 131 -15.15 22.76 10.77
N TRP A 132 -15.68 21.53 10.75
CA TRP A 132 -14.98 20.37 10.24
C TRP A 132 -15.56 19.90 8.92
N HIS A 133 -14.72 19.83 7.87
CA HIS A 133 -15.08 19.35 6.54
C HIS A 133 -14.25 18.15 6.16
N ALA A 134 -14.89 16.99 5.94
CA ALA A 134 -14.27 15.76 5.48
C ALA A 134 -14.66 15.50 4.03
N HIS A 135 -13.68 15.21 3.19
CA HIS A 135 -13.82 15.02 1.75
C HIS A 135 -13.35 13.64 1.33
N GLY A 136 -13.84 13.11 0.20
CA GLY A 136 -13.21 12.02 -0.51
C GLY A 136 -11.92 12.46 -1.17
N GLY A 137 -11.17 11.53 -1.77
CA GLY A 137 -9.96 11.85 -2.54
C GLY A 137 -8.80 10.88 -2.37
N GLN A 138 -8.94 9.88 -1.51
CA GLN A 138 -7.96 8.81 -1.35
C GLN A 138 -8.21 7.63 -2.32
N TYR A 139 -9.44 7.48 -2.76
CA TYR A 139 -9.91 6.41 -3.65
C TYR A 139 -10.63 6.99 -4.87
N THR A 140 -10.85 6.17 -5.89
CA THR A 140 -11.72 6.56 -7.01
C THR A 140 -13.18 6.57 -6.57
N HIS A 141 -13.60 5.53 -5.84
CA HIS A 141 -14.81 5.50 -5.05
C HIS A 141 -14.46 5.19 -3.61
N GLU A 142 -14.96 6.00 -2.71
CA GLU A 142 -14.68 5.84 -1.27
C GLU A 142 -15.33 4.57 -0.73
N PRO A 143 -14.77 3.95 0.34
CA PRO A 143 -15.39 2.80 0.99
C PRO A 143 -16.85 3.05 1.33
N GLY A 144 -17.74 2.18 0.86
CA GLY A 144 -19.18 2.30 1.09
C GLY A 144 -19.98 2.90 -0.05
N GLU A 145 -19.36 3.40 -1.10
CA GLU A 145 -20.08 3.96 -2.25
C GLU A 145 -20.50 2.89 -3.26
N VAL A 146 -19.71 1.82 -3.40
CA VAL A 146 -20.01 0.74 -4.37
C VAL A 146 -20.87 -0.32 -3.73
N LEU A 147 -22.19 -0.21 -3.91
CA LEU A 147 -23.19 -1.06 -3.28
C LEU A 147 -24.01 -1.85 -4.32
N THR A 148 -24.55 -3.01 -3.87
CA THR A 148 -25.57 -3.75 -4.64
C THR A 148 -26.87 -2.95 -4.74
N ASN A 149 -27.81 -3.39 -5.55
CA ASN A 149 -29.12 -2.73 -5.65
C ASN A 149 -29.90 -2.77 -4.31
N GLU A 150 -29.56 -3.73 -3.43
CA GLU A 150 -30.14 -3.85 -2.07
C GLU A 150 -29.34 -3.08 -1.00
N GLY A 151 -28.36 -2.25 -1.40
CA GLY A 151 -27.55 -1.46 -0.49
C GLY A 151 -26.48 -2.28 0.26
N LYS A 152 -26.13 -3.47 -0.17
CA LYS A 152 -25.12 -4.35 0.48
C LYS A 152 -23.74 -4.19 -0.15
N ARG A 153 -22.69 -4.41 0.65
CA ARG A 153 -21.30 -4.46 0.19
C ARG A 153 -20.99 -5.75 -0.58
N TYR A 154 -20.10 -5.66 -1.56
CA TYR A 154 -19.69 -6.81 -2.36
C TYR A 154 -18.66 -7.68 -1.64
N GLY A 155 -18.80 -9.01 -1.76
CA GLY A 155 -17.82 -9.99 -1.28
C GLY A 155 -16.99 -10.64 -2.39
N VAL A 156 -17.19 -10.24 -3.66
CA VAL A 156 -16.51 -10.78 -4.84
C VAL A 156 -16.06 -9.64 -5.74
N PHE A 157 -14.77 -9.59 -6.04
CA PHE A 157 -14.17 -8.51 -6.84
C PHE A 157 -14.81 -8.35 -8.22
N GLY A 158 -15.08 -9.45 -8.92
CA GLY A 158 -15.68 -9.38 -10.26
C GLY A 158 -17.05 -8.69 -10.27
N ALA A 159 -17.87 -8.93 -9.25
CA ALA A 159 -19.17 -8.26 -9.09
C ALA A 159 -19.00 -6.79 -8.65
N TYR A 160 -18.08 -6.53 -7.71
CA TYR A 160 -17.71 -5.17 -7.31
C TYR A 160 -17.26 -4.33 -8.52
N ARG A 161 -16.32 -4.84 -9.31
CA ARG A 161 -15.81 -4.14 -10.50
C ARG A 161 -16.91 -3.84 -11.52
N LYS A 162 -17.82 -4.79 -11.77
CA LYS A 162 -18.96 -4.57 -12.69
C LYS A 162 -19.79 -3.36 -12.26
N LYS A 163 -20.10 -3.24 -10.97
CA LYS A 163 -20.83 -2.09 -10.44
C LYS A 163 -19.96 -0.83 -10.44
N TRP A 164 -18.73 -0.92 -9.98
CA TRP A 164 -17.76 0.18 -9.91
C TRP A 164 -17.61 0.92 -11.26
N VAL A 165 -17.53 0.18 -12.37
CA VAL A 165 -17.38 0.76 -13.71
C VAL A 165 -18.63 1.56 -14.12
N THR A 166 -19.83 1.19 -13.64
CA THR A 166 -21.08 1.89 -14.01
C THR A 166 -21.34 3.15 -13.20
N LEU A 167 -20.63 3.38 -12.13
CA LEU A 167 -20.78 4.58 -11.32
C LEU A 167 -20.00 5.75 -11.95
N ASP A 168 -20.58 6.93 -11.90
CA ASP A 168 -19.89 8.16 -12.29
C ASP A 168 -18.71 8.40 -11.36
N LYS A 169 -17.55 8.75 -11.91
CA LYS A 169 -16.37 9.09 -11.12
C LYS A 169 -16.39 10.58 -10.82
N PRO A 170 -16.01 10.99 -9.61
CA PRO A 170 -15.87 12.41 -9.29
C PRO A 170 -14.94 13.12 -10.29
N ASP A 171 -15.27 14.32 -10.66
CA ASP A 171 -14.43 15.16 -11.52
C ASP A 171 -13.07 15.42 -10.89
N ILE A 172 -12.08 15.64 -11.73
CA ILE A 172 -10.73 16.02 -11.33
C ILE A 172 -10.74 17.49 -10.93
N VAL A 173 -10.13 17.77 -9.78
CA VAL A 173 -9.95 19.14 -9.30
C VAL A 173 -8.56 19.63 -9.71
N GLU A 174 -8.50 20.73 -10.42
CA GLU A 174 -7.26 21.35 -10.85
C GLU A 174 -6.42 21.84 -9.63
N ALA A 175 -5.11 21.80 -9.76
CA ALA A 175 -4.23 22.39 -8.77
C ALA A 175 -4.40 23.93 -8.78
N PRO A 176 -4.27 24.60 -7.62
CA PRO A 176 -4.32 26.06 -7.59
C PRO A 176 -3.08 26.65 -8.32
N GLU A 177 -3.28 27.71 -9.08
CA GLU A 177 -2.17 28.42 -9.73
C GLU A 177 -1.39 29.30 -8.74
N LYS A 178 -2.05 29.83 -7.71
CA LYS A 178 -1.47 30.71 -6.71
C LYS A 178 -2.25 30.64 -5.40
N MET A 179 -1.54 30.81 -4.29
CA MET A 179 -2.11 30.89 -2.95
C MET A 179 -1.62 32.14 -2.20
N ALA A 180 -2.41 32.58 -1.24
CA ALA A 180 -2.00 33.67 -0.33
C ALA A 180 -0.87 33.16 0.61
N PRO A 181 0.08 34.04 0.98
CA PRO A 181 1.11 33.68 1.95
C PRO A 181 0.51 33.37 3.31
N LEU A 182 1.17 32.51 4.09
CA LEU A 182 0.78 32.22 5.47
C LEU A 182 0.75 33.49 6.34
N PRO A 183 -0.10 33.53 7.38
CA PRO A 183 -0.02 34.58 8.41
C PRO A 183 1.40 34.64 9.03
N THR A 184 1.94 35.85 9.19
CA THR A 184 3.37 36.08 9.53
C THR A 184 3.81 35.51 10.89
N LYS A 185 2.85 35.21 11.78
CA LYS A 185 3.14 34.69 13.13
C LYS A 185 3.23 33.17 13.21
N ILE A 186 2.89 32.44 12.13
CA ILE A 186 2.88 30.98 12.16
C ILE A 186 4.33 30.45 12.07
N ASN A 187 4.71 29.65 13.05
CA ASN A 187 5.91 28.84 12.95
C ASN A 187 5.71 27.70 11.94
N VAL A 188 6.42 27.69 10.83
CA VAL A 188 6.29 26.66 9.79
C VAL A 188 6.82 25.29 10.22
N GLY A 189 7.64 25.22 11.26
CA GLY A 189 8.25 24.01 11.78
C GLY A 189 9.26 23.37 10.83
N ASP A 190 10.06 22.45 11.36
CA ASP A 190 11.06 21.69 10.62
C ASP A 190 10.57 20.31 10.19
N ILE A 191 11.12 19.81 9.09
CA ILE A 191 10.88 18.42 8.66
C ILE A 191 12.06 17.58 9.12
N PRO A 192 11.84 16.59 10.01
CA PRO A 192 12.92 15.72 10.49
C PRO A 192 13.62 14.99 9.35
N ARG A 193 14.87 14.60 9.56
CA ARG A 193 15.59 13.69 8.67
C ARG A 193 15.65 12.31 9.28
N VAL A 194 15.38 11.31 8.47
CA VAL A 194 15.55 9.89 8.78
C VAL A 194 16.37 9.29 7.65
N GLU A 195 17.44 8.59 7.97
CA GLU A 195 18.24 7.90 6.97
C GLU A 195 17.52 6.66 6.47
N SER A 196 17.55 6.48 5.14
CA SER A 196 17.04 5.27 4.49
C SER A 196 18.17 4.29 4.27
N ASP A 197 17.89 3.01 4.48
CA ASP A 197 18.81 1.90 4.17
C ASP A 197 18.79 1.50 2.68
N ILE A 198 17.98 2.17 1.87
CA ILE A 198 17.87 1.98 0.42
C ILE A 198 17.89 3.34 -0.30
N VAL A 199 18.17 3.32 -1.60
CA VAL A 199 17.96 4.47 -2.48
C VAL A 199 16.46 4.66 -2.68
N LEU A 200 15.93 5.81 -2.25
CA LEU A 200 14.52 6.15 -2.40
C LEU A 200 14.22 6.58 -3.84
N PRO A 201 12.99 6.30 -4.34
CA PRO A 201 12.51 6.94 -5.56
C PRO A 201 12.41 8.45 -5.37
N GLU A 202 12.46 9.19 -6.46
CA GLU A 202 12.22 10.63 -6.46
C GLU A 202 10.88 10.94 -5.80
N ALA A 203 10.83 11.95 -4.95
CA ALA A 203 9.66 12.26 -4.14
C ALA A 203 8.82 13.37 -4.77
N GLY A 204 7.55 13.38 -4.41
CA GLY A 204 6.62 14.46 -4.72
C GLY A 204 5.70 14.19 -5.89
N GLU A 205 4.80 15.13 -6.05
CA GLU A 205 3.74 15.15 -7.03
C GLU A 205 4.27 15.14 -8.47
N ASP A 206 5.27 15.98 -8.78
CA ASP A 206 5.87 16.09 -10.10
C ASP A 206 6.55 14.76 -10.51
N ALA A 207 7.27 14.13 -9.60
CA ALA A 207 7.88 12.83 -9.84
C ALA A 207 6.81 11.73 -10.08
N ALA A 208 5.71 11.78 -9.34
CA ALA A 208 4.60 10.85 -9.50
C ALA A 208 3.89 11.03 -10.85
N LEU A 209 3.64 12.28 -11.26
CA LEU A 209 3.05 12.63 -12.55
C LEU A 209 4.00 12.26 -13.71
N GLY A 210 5.28 12.58 -13.62
CA GLY A 210 6.28 12.18 -14.60
C GLY A 210 6.39 10.66 -14.75
N ARG A 211 6.30 9.91 -13.65
CA ARG A 211 6.28 8.45 -13.70
C ARG A 211 5.00 7.89 -14.33
N LEU A 212 3.84 8.50 -14.07
CA LEU A 212 2.59 8.14 -14.75
C LEU A 212 2.70 8.40 -16.25
N GLU A 213 3.13 9.57 -16.67
CA GLU A 213 3.33 9.92 -18.08
C GLU A 213 4.27 8.94 -18.78
N TRP A 214 5.41 8.63 -18.13
CA TRP A 214 6.36 7.64 -18.65
C TRP A 214 5.68 6.27 -18.87
N PHE A 215 4.87 5.79 -17.91
CA PHE A 215 4.18 4.52 -18.03
C PHE A 215 3.14 4.54 -19.15
N LEU A 216 2.33 5.58 -19.23
CA LEU A 216 1.31 5.73 -20.27
C LEU A 216 1.95 5.70 -21.69
N LYS A 217 3.14 6.28 -21.83
CA LYS A 217 3.88 6.31 -23.10
C LYS A 217 4.56 4.97 -23.42
N ASN A 218 5.19 4.32 -22.45
CA ASN A 218 6.11 3.21 -22.69
C ASN A 218 5.53 1.83 -22.35
N GLY A 219 4.68 1.72 -21.31
CA GLY A 219 4.22 0.42 -20.75
C GLY A 219 2.74 0.14 -20.97
N GLU A 220 1.88 1.15 -20.99
CA GLU A 220 0.43 0.98 -20.97
C GLU A 220 -0.07 0.10 -22.10
N LYS A 221 0.37 0.35 -23.34
CA LYS A 221 -0.11 -0.37 -24.55
C LYS A 221 0.14 -1.88 -24.47
N THR A 222 1.21 -2.30 -23.85
CA THR A 222 1.64 -3.71 -23.75
C THR A 222 1.28 -4.33 -22.41
N TYR A 223 0.78 -3.56 -21.45
CA TYR A 223 0.59 -3.95 -20.06
C TYR A 223 -0.12 -5.28 -19.87
N GLU A 224 -1.20 -5.55 -20.59
CA GLU A 224 -1.95 -6.80 -20.44
C GLU A 224 -1.11 -8.03 -20.74
N LYS A 225 -0.16 -7.93 -21.67
CA LYS A 225 0.73 -9.03 -22.08
C LYS A 225 1.97 -9.13 -21.22
N THR A 226 2.53 -8.00 -20.80
CA THR A 226 3.85 -7.92 -20.18
C THR A 226 3.82 -7.78 -18.67
N ARG A 227 2.67 -7.47 -18.08
CA ARG A 227 2.53 -7.18 -16.63
C ARG A 227 3.09 -8.26 -15.69
N ASP A 228 3.20 -9.48 -16.17
CA ASP A 228 3.70 -10.62 -15.41
C ASP A 228 5.21 -10.89 -15.65
N GLU A 229 5.90 -10.11 -16.50
CA GLU A 229 7.30 -10.24 -16.85
C GLU A 229 8.19 -9.36 -15.94
N PRO A 230 8.78 -9.91 -14.85
CA PRO A 230 9.47 -9.07 -13.85
C PRO A 230 10.82 -8.52 -14.36
N GLY A 231 11.40 -9.14 -15.38
CA GLY A 231 12.65 -8.69 -15.99
C GLY A 231 12.53 -7.39 -16.79
N ARG A 232 11.31 -6.96 -17.16
CA ARG A 232 11.05 -5.76 -17.95
C ARG A 232 10.76 -4.56 -17.05
N GLU A 233 11.35 -3.42 -17.39
CA GLU A 233 11.13 -2.17 -16.65
C GLU A 233 9.72 -1.58 -16.91
N ASP A 234 9.24 -1.70 -18.16
CA ASP A 234 7.95 -1.17 -18.64
C ASP A 234 6.76 -2.10 -18.34
N SER A 235 6.98 -3.25 -17.69
CA SER A 235 5.91 -4.21 -17.38
C SER A 235 4.92 -3.70 -16.34
N THR A 236 5.32 -2.74 -15.50
CA THR A 236 4.46 -2.14 -14.47
C THR A 236 4.66 -0.64 -14.35
N SER A 237 3.63 0.06 -13.85
CA SER A 237 3.71 1.50 -13.65
C SER A 237 4.66 1.93 -12.52
N ARG A 238 4.89 1.08 -11.53
CA ARG A 238 5.62 1.40 -10.28
C ARG A 238 5.06 2.62 -9.53
N LEU A 239 3.75 2.84 -9.58
CA LEU A 239 3.08 3.98 -8.95
C LEU A 239 2.57 3.70 -7.54
N SER A 240 2.63 2.45 -7.08
CA SER A 240 2.02 2.03 -5.81
C SER A 240 2.52 2.81 -4.58
N TYR A 241 3.79 3.21 -4.54
CA TYR A 241 4.33 4.00 -3.44
C TYR A 241 3.91 5.47 -3.49
N TYR A 242 3.59 6.02 -4.67
CA TYR A 242 3.00 7.36 -4.80
C TYR A 242 1.50 7.36 -4.42
N PHE A 243 0.76 6.31 -4.79
CA PHE A 243 -0.64 6.15 -4.35
C PHE A 243 -0.74 6.01 -2.83
N ASN A 244 0.17 5.25 -2.20
CA ASN A 244 0.14 4.98 -0.77
C ASN A 244 0.29 6.25 0.09
N ILE A 245 1.12 7.18 -0.34
CA ILE A 245 1.31 8.48 0.33
C ILE A 245 0.48 9.60 -0.30
N GLY A 246 -0.30 9.29 -1.35
CA GLY A 246 -1.18 10.20 -2.04
C GLY A 246 -0.49 11.33 -2.81
N ALA A 247 0.79 11.16 -3.19
CA ALA A 247 1.47 12.07 -4.12
C ALA A 247 0.88 11.99 -5.55
N LEU A 248 0.11 10.93 -5.85
CA LEU A 248 -0.65 10.79 -7.09
C LEU A 248 -2.10 10.46 -6.76
N SER A 249 -3.04 11.16 -7.44
CA SER A 249 -4.45 10.82 -7.35
C SER A 249 -4.78 9.55 -8.15
N PRO A 250 -5.47 8.55 -7.55
CA PRO A 250 -5.95 7.39 -8.29
C PRO A 250 -7.02 7.76 -9.34
N ARG A 251 -7.82 8.81 -9.11
CA ARG A 251 -8.81 9.31 -10.07
C ARG A 251 -8.13 9.88 -11.29
N LEU A 252 -7.12 10.75 -11.11
CA LEU A 252 -6.34 11.31 -12.20
C LEU A 252 -5.69 10.21 -13.04
N ALA A 253 -5.07 9.25 -12.39
CA ALA A 253 -4.45 8.11 -13.06
C ALA A 253 -5.48 7.26 -13.83
N TYR A 254 -6.69 7.06 -13.28
CA TYR A 254 -7.78 6.40 -13.97
C TYR A 254 -8.21 7.14 -15.24
N TYR A 255 -8.40 8.46 -15.17
CA TYR A 255 -8.84 9.24 -16.33
C TYR A 255 -7.79 9.30 -17.44
N GLN A 256 -6.52 9.39 -17.08
CA GLN A 256 -5.43 9.46 -18.06
C GLN A 256 -5.15 8.12 -18.75
N SER A 257 -5.33 7.00 -18.05
CA SER A 257 -5.12 5.67 -18.65
C SER A 257 -6.27 5.28 -19.60
N LYS A 258 -5.94 4.54 -20.65
CA LYS A 258 -6.90 3.93 -21.60
C LYS A 258 -6.90 2.40 -21.49
N ASN A 259 -6.05 1.82 -20.66
CA ASN A 259 -5.90 0.38 -20.52
C ASN A 259 -6.84 -0.16 -19.43
N GLU A 260 -7.90 -0.85 -19.83
CA GLU A 260 -8.90 -1.41 -18.91
C GLU A 260 -8.33 -2.44 -17.93
N LYS A 261 -7.26 -3.15 -18.31
CA LYS A 261 -6.60 -4.11 -17.43
C LYS A 261 -5.83 -3.39 -16.32
N TRP A 262 -5.18 -2.28 -16.66
CA TRP A 262 -4.49 -1.46 -15.66
C TRP A 262 -5.47 -0.70 -14.76
N ARG A 263 -6.54 -0.12 -15.33
CA ARG A 263 -7.64 0.48 -14.56
C ARG A 263 -8.25 -0.49 -13.55
N ALA A 264 -8.31 -1.80 -13.88
CA ALA A 264 -8.78 -2.81 -12.94
C ALA A 264 -7.89 -2.94 -11.69
N GLU A 265 -6.61 -2.60 -11.76
CA GLU A 265 -5.74 -2.59 -10.58
C GLU A 265 -6.12 -1.44 -9.61
N LEU A 266 -6.58 -0.29 -10.13
CA LEU A 266 -7.14 0.79 -9.31
C LEU A 266 -8.45 0.36 -8.65
N THR A 267 -9.28 -0.43 -9.33
CA THR A 267 -10.49 -1.00 -8.73
C THR A 267 -10.17 -1.97 -7.59
N TRP A 268 -9.06 -2.73 -7.65
CA TRP A 268 -8.58 -3.54 -6.53
C TRP A 268 -8.17 -2.69 -5.34
N TRP A 269 -7.60 -1.50 -5.58
CA TRP A 269 -7.27 -0.53 -4.54
C TRP A 269 -8.51 -0.14 -3.73
N ASP A 270 -9.57 0.26 -4.41
CA ASP A 270 -10.85 0.64 -3.79
C ASP A 270 -11.52 -0.57 -3.10
N PHE A 271 -11.50 -1.75 -3.74
CA PHE A 271 -12.13 -2.95 -3.20
C PHE A 271 -11.54 -3.40 -1.87
N TYR A 272 -10.22 -3.46 -1.75
CA TYR A 272 -9.59 -3.86 -0.48
C TYR A 272 -9.75 -2.80 0.60
N ALA A 273 -9.83 -1.52 0.26
CA ALA A 273 -10.18 -0.47 1.21
C ALA A 273 -11.60 -0.63 1.73
N ASP A 274 -12.57 -0.92 0.84
CA ASP A 274 -13.96 -1.21 1.21
C ASP A 274 -14.07 -2.42 2.13
N VAL A 275 -13.34 -3.49 1.84
CA VAL A 275 -13.29 -4.70 2.68
C VAL A 275 -12.72 -4.39 4.06
N MET A 276 -11.58 -3.69 4.13
CA MET A 276 -10.91 -3.39 5.40
C MET A 276 -11.72 -2.40 6.27
N GLU A 277 -12.44 -1.47 5.63
CA GLU A 277 -13.30 -0.53 6.35
C GLU A 277 -14.44 -1.22 7.09
N ARG A 278 -15.09 -2.20 6.43
CA ARG A 278 -16.23 -2.94 7.01
C ARG A 278 -15.85 -4.12 7.89
N CYS A 279 -14.67 -4.70 7.68
CA CYS A 279 -14.16 -5.88 8.40
C CYS A 279 -12.73 -5.63 8.88
N PRO A 280 -12.50 -4.64 9.77
CA PRO A 280 -11.15 -4.27 10.21
C PRO A 280 -10.42 -5.40 10.97
N GLU A 281 -11.16 -6.35 11.54
CA GLU A 281 -10.62 -7.56 12.16
C GLU A 281 -9.86 -8.44 11.17
N SER A 282 -10.20 -8.39 9.88
CA SER A 282 -9.47 -9.12 8.83
C SER A 282 -8.00 -8.69 8.71
N ALA A 283 -7.62 -7.57 9.32
CA ALA A 283 -6.22 -7.16 9.40
C ALA A 283 -5.34 -8.11 10.24
N THR A 284 -5.94 -8.91 11.13
CA THR A 284 -5.24 -9.78 12.09
C THR A 284 -5.76 -11.21 12.13
N GLN A 285 -6.84 -11.50 11.42
CA GLN A 285 -7.41 -12.85 11.34
C GLN A 285 -7.93 -13.16 9.93
N GLU A 286 -8.15 -14.42 9.63
CA GLU A 286 -8.67 -14.87 8.35
C GLU A 286 -10.07 -14.27 8.09
N PHE A 287 -10.27 -13.69 6.91
CA PHE A 287 -11.57 -13.13 6.53
C PHE A 287 -12.68 -14.21 6.48
N ARG A 288 -12.35 -15.40 5.98
CA ARG A 288 -13.32 -16.50 5.90
C ARG A 288 -13.33 -17.31 7.18
N ALA A 289 -14.46 -17.34 7.88
CA ALA A 289 -14.67 -18.03 9.15
C ALA A 289 -14.18 -19.49 9.17
N LYS A 290 -14.36 -20.23 8.05
CA LYS A 290 -13.89 -21.63 7.93
C LYS A 290 -12.37 -21.80 8.04
N TRP A 291 -11.59 -20.72 7.95
CA TRP A 291 -10.12 -20.73 8.07
C TRP A 291 -9.63 -20.21 9.43
N LEU A 292 -10.52 -19.72 10.29
CA LEU A 292 -10.13 -19.23 11.62
C LEU A 292 -9.51 -20.36 12.44
N GLY A 293 -8.30 -20.11 12.93
CA GLY A 293 -7.53 -21.07 13.71
C GLY A 293 -6.79 -22.12 12.87
N PHE A 294 -6.61 -21.88 11.56
CA PHE A 294 -5.79 -22.77 10.74
C PHE A 294 -4.38 -22.91 11.34
N PRO A 295 -3.83 -24.14 11.47
CA PRO A 295 -2.57 -24.40 12.17
C PRO A 295 -1.34 -24.01 11.35
N TRP A 296 -1.18 -22.72 11.10
CA TRP A 296 0.04 -22.17 10.52
C TRP A 296 1.23 -22.39 11.48
N ARG A 297 2.43 -22.57 10.91
CA ARG A 297 3.67 -22.44 11.69
C ARG A 297 3.91 -20.96 11.97
N ASP A 298 4.19 -20.62 13.23
CA ASP A 298 4.26 -19.24 13.70
C ASP A 298 5.60 -18.51 13.40
N GLY A 299 6.61 -19.23 12.91
CA GLY A 299 7.94 -18.67 12.68
C GLY A 299 8.81 -18.52 13.95
N HIS A 300 8.35 -18.98 15.10
CA HIS A 300 9.06 -18.84 16.37
C HIS A 300 9.75 -20.13 16.83
N ASP A 301 9.23 -21.31 16.53
CA ASP A 301 9.94 -22.54 16.79
C ASP A 301 11.22 -22.64 15.96
N LYS A 302 12.19 -23.44 16.43
CA LYS A 302 13.53 -23.52 15.82
C LYS A 302 13.52 -23.82 14.31
N ALA A 303 12.63 -24.68 13.86
CA ALA A 303 12.58 -25.08 12.46
C ALA A 303 11.89 -24.02 11.58
N SER A 304 10.72 -23.53 11.99
CA SER A 304 10.00 -22.48 11.26
C SER A 304 10.77 -21.16 11.22
N LYS A 305 11.48 -20.83 12.31
CA LYS A 305 12.36 -19.66 12.36
C LYS A 305 13.52 -19.77 11.37
N ALA A 306 14.16 -20.93 11.28
CA ALA A 306 15.25 -21.16 10.32
C ALA A 306 14.75 -21.03 8.86
N ASP A 307 13.58 -21.59 8.55
CA ASP A 307 12.95 -21.47 7.25
C ASP A 307 12.59 -20.00 6.91
N LEU A 308 12.03 -19.30 7.89
CA LEU A 308 11.67 -17.88 7.75
C LEU A 308 12.89 -16.99 7.49
N GLU A 309 13.99 -17.21 8.25
CA GLU A 309 15.22 -16.43 8.04
C GLU A 309 15.82 -16.69 6.66
N LYS A 310 15.84 -17.93 6.17
CA LYS A 310 16.29 -18.23 4.81
C LYS A 310 15.42 -17.55 3.75
N TRP A 311 14.09 -17.52 3.95
CA TRP A 311 13.20 -16.81 3.04
C TRP A 311 13.44 -15.30 3.05
N LYS A 312 13.59 -14.68 4.22
CA LYS A 312 13.90 -13.26 4.37
C LYS A 312 15.24 -12.87 3.74
N ASN A 313 16.24 -13.72 3.91
CA ASN A 313 17.61 -13.48 3.42
C ASN A 313 17.82 -13.89 1.95
N ALA A 314 16.75 -14.34 1.26
CA ALA A 314 16.85 -14.81 -0.13
C ALA A 314 17.82 -16.00 -0.30
N GLU A 315 17.69 -16.98 0.58
CA GLU A 315 18.52 -18.19 0.65
C GLU A 315 17.67 -19.47 0.54
N THR A 316 16.51 -19.37 -0.13
CA THR A 316 15.60 -20.52 -0.26
C THR A 316 16.10 -21.60 -1.21
N GLY A 317 17.01 -21.24 -2.10
CA GLY A 317 17.48 -22.08 -3.21
C GLY A 317 16.50 -22.09 -4.41
N TYR A 318 15.40 -21.31 -4.35
CA TYR A 318 14.48 -21.08 -5.47
C TYR A 318 14.73 -19.71 -6.10
N PRO A 319 15.41 -19.61 -7.24
CA PRO A 319 15.92 -18.36 -7.79
C PRO A 319 14.88 -17.27 -7.99
N LEU A 320 13.63 -17.60 -8.37
CA LEU A 320 12.59 -16.58 -8.52
C LEU A 320 12.16 -16.00 -7.15
N VAL A 321 12.10 -16.82 -6.11
CA VAL A 321 11.78 -16.36 -4.73
C VAL A 321 12.93 -15.51 -4.21
N ASP A 322 14.16 -15.99 -4.34
CA ASP A 322 15.34 -15.31 -3.83
C ASP A 322 15.60 -13.97 -4.56
N ALA A 323 15.43 -13.95 -5.89
CA ALA A 323 15.50 -12.70 -6.66
C ALA A 323 14.45 -11.68 -6.20
N GLY A 324 13.21 -12.12 -5.94
CA GLY A 324 12.15 -11.28 -5.42
C GLY A 324 12.46 -10.69 -4.05
N MET A 325 12.96 -11.51 -3.13
CA MET A 325 13.32 -11.04 -1.79
C MET A 325 14.53 -10.10 -1.82
N ARG A 326 15.51 -10.31 -2.72
CA ARG A 326 16.62 -9.36 -2.92
C ARG A 326 16.14 -8.04 -3.52
N GLU A 327 15.25 -8.05 -4.54
CA GLU A 327 14.64 -6.83 -5.07
C GLU A 327 13.94 -6.05 -3.95
N LEU A 328 13.11 -6.71 -3.15
CA LEU A 328 12.39 -6.10 -2.04
C LEU A 328 13.34 -5.46 -1.01
N ASN A 329 14.34 -6.21 -0.58
CA ASN A 329 15.31 -5.74 0.41
C ASN A 329 16.12 -4.54 -0.07
N GLN A 330 16.52 -4.51 -1.35
CA GLN A 330 17.38 -3.49 -1.92
C GLN A 330 16.65 -2.24 -2.44
N THR A 331 15.34 -2.36 -2.77
CA THR A 331 14.62 -1.27 -3.45
C THR A 331 13.33 -0.85 -2.77
N GLY A 332 12.83 -1.62 -1.80
CA GLY A 332 11.49 -1.39 -1.23
C GLY A 332 10.34 -1.63 -2.23
N PHE A 333 10.62 -2.31 -3.34
CA PHE A 333 9.66 -2.68 -4.38
C PHE A 333 9.79 -4.17 -4.73
N MET A 334 8.73 -4.78 -5.18
CA MET A 334 8.71 -6.10 -5.80
C MET A 334 7.54 -6.15 -6.77
N GLN A 335 7.78 -6.69 -7.98
CA GLN A 335 6.76 -6.83 -9.00
C GLN A 335 5.64 -7.80 -8.54
N ASN A 336 4.38 -7.52 -8.92
CA ASN A 336 3.21 -8.24 -8.40
C ASN A 336 3.27 -9.77 -8.56
N ARG A 337 3.66 -10.27 -9.73
CA ARG A 337 3.76 -11.74 -9.97
C ARG A 337 4.76 -12.37 -9.01
N VAL A 338 5.88 -11.71 -8.76
CA VAL A 338 6.92 -12.17 -7.85
C VAL A 338 6.41 -12.15 -6.41
N ARG A 339 5.69 -11.08 -5.98
CA ARG A 339 5.03 -11.05 -4.66
C ARG A 339 4.13 -12.25 -4.44
N MET A 340 3.30 -12.60 -5.42
CA MET A 340 2.41 -13.77 -5.34
C MET A 340 3.18 -15.07 -5.17
N VAL A 341 4.31 -15.23 -5.87
CA VAL A 341 5.15 -16.44 -5.78
C VAL A 341 5.85 -16.51 -4.43
N CYS A 342 6.48 -15.41 -3.97
CA CYS A 342 7.16 -15.36 -2.67
C CYS A 342 6.18 -15.60 -1.51
N ALA A 343 4.99 -14.99 -1.54
CA ALA A 343 3.96 -15.19 -0.53
C ALA A 343 3.41 -16.62 -0.54
N SER A 344 3.15 -17.17 -1.74
CA SER A 344 2.70 -18.57 -1.87
C SER A 344 3.75 -19.56 -1.37
N PHE A 345 5.03 -19.28 -1.61
CA PHE A 345 6.10 -20.13 -1.11
C PHE A 345 6.12 -20.14 0.42
N LEU A 346 6.06 -18.97 1.07
CA LEU A 346 6.01 -18.86 2.52
C LEU A 346 4.80 -19.61 3.11
N CYS A 347 3.59 -19.31 2.62
CA CYS A 347 2.37 -19.87 3.21
C CYS A 347 2.15 -21.34 2.85
N LYS A 348 2.46 -21.76 1.62
CA LYS A 348 2.02 -23.06 1.09
C LYS A 348 3.12 -24.10 0.91
N HIS A 349 4.40 -23.68 0.87
CA HIS A 349 5.51 -24.63 0.92
C HIS A 349 6.13 -24.68 2.30
N LEU A 350 6.31 -23.52 2.97
CA LEU A 350 6.87 -23.47 4.32
C LEU A 350 5.81 -23.61 5.42
N LEU A 351 4.51 -23.48 5.08
CA LEU A 351 3.37 -23.50 6.01
C LEU A 351 3.45 -22.41 7.09
N ILE A 352 4.18 -21.33 6.83
CA ILE A 352 4.33 -20.19 7.77
C ILE A 352 3.15 -19.26 7.65
N ASP A 353 2.72 -18.71 8.81
CA ASP A 353 1.57 -17.82 8.91
C ASP A 353 1.69 -16.62 7.97
N TRP A 354 0.64 -16.36 7.22
CA TRP A 354 0.55 -15.25 6.29
C TRP A 354 0.77 -13.89 6.99
N ARG A 355 0.41 -13.76 8.28
CA ARG A 355 0.57 -12.53 9.07
C ARG A 355 2.04 -12.18 9.24
N VAL A 356 2.89 -13.18 9.44
CA VAL A 356 4.35 -13.00 9.55
C VAL A 356 4.91 -12.45 8.22
N GLY A 357 4.51 -13.04 7.10
CA GLY A 357 4.92 -12.58 5.78
C GLY A 357 4.36 -11.19 5.43
N GLU A 358 3.11 -10.92 5.79
CA GLU A 358 2.44 -9.62 5.62
C GLU A 358 3.20 -8.52 6.36
N GLU A 359 3.55 -8.74 7.63
CA GLU A 359 4.28 -7.77 8.45
C GLU A 359 5.66 -7.45 7.87
N ILE A 360 6.40 -8.48 7.42
CA ILE A 360 7.70 -8.31 6.77
C ILE A 360 7.56 -7.49 5.48
N PHE A 361 6.60 -7.84 4.62
CA PHE A 361 6.36 -7.09 3.39
C PHE A 361 5.93 -5.65 3.67
N ARG A 362 5.05 -5.43 4.62
CA ARG A 362 4.58 -4.11 5.01
C ARG A 362 5.72 -3.21 5.53
N GLY A 363 6.67 -3.78 6.26
CA GLY A 363 7.85 -3.05 6.72
C GLY A 363 8.86 -2.74 5.62
N LEU A 364 9.04 -3.64 4.65
CA LEU A 364 10.04 -3.51 3.59
C LEU A 364 9.55 -2.73 2.36
N LEU A 365 8.26 -2.83 2.02
CA LEU A 365 7.68 -2.14 0.87
C LEU A 365 7.48 -0.65 1.14
N LEU A 366 7.93 0.21 0.24
CA LEU A 366 7.60 1.66 0.28
C LEU A 366 6.10 1.90 0.13
N CYS A 367 5.42 1.04 -0.64
CA CYS A 367 3.96 1.02 -0.78
C CYS A 367 3.26 0.12 0.24
N GLY A 368 3.76 0.03 1.47
CA GLY A 368 3.22 -0.84 2.53
C GLY A 368 1.82 -0.46 3.00
N ASP A 369 0.88 -0.27 2.06
CA ASP A 369 -0.54 -0.06 2.36
C ASP A 369 -1.13 -1.31 2.99
N ARG A 370 -1.77 -1.14 4.15
CA ARG A 370 -2.27 -2.26 4.94
C ARG A 370 -3.43 -2.98 4.25
N ASN A 371 -4.34 -2.23 3.61
CA ASN A 371 -5.52 -2.81 2.96
C ASN A 371 -5.10 -3.74 1.82
N GLN A 372 -4.21 -3.23 0.96
CA GLN A 372 -3.69 -3.97 -0.19
C GLN A 372 -2.83 -5.15 0.24
N ASN A 373 -1.94 -4.96 1.22
CA ASN A 373 -1.01 -5.99 1.65
C ASN A 373 -1.76 -7.15 2.31
N VAL A 374 -2.61 -6.87 3.31
CA VAL A 374 -3.44 -7.89 3.98
C VAL A 374 -4.36 -8.60 2.98
N GLY A 375 -5.07 -7.85 2.13
CA GLY A 375 -5.99 -8.43 1.16
C GLY A 375 -5.30 -9.41 0.21
N ASN A 376 -4.12 -9.03 -0.31
CA ASN A 376 -3.35 -9.86 -1.23
C ASN A 376 -2.68 -11.06 -0.54
N TRP A 377 -2.17 -10.92 0.68
CA TRP A 377 -1.63 -12.04 1.46
C TRP A 377 -2.71 -13.09 1.74
N GLN A 378 -3.89 -12.68 2.17
CA GLN A 378 -5.03 -13.58 2.39
C GLN A 378 -5.54 -14.17 1.07
N TRP A 379 -5.46 -13.42 -0.04
CA TRP A 379 -5.79 -13.96 -1.36
C TRP A 379 -4.87 -15.13 -1.72
N VAL A 380 -3.56 -14.97 -1.53
CA VAL A 380 -2.57 -16.03 -1.78
C VAL A 380 -2.75 -17.19 -0.81
N ALA A 381 -2.94 -16.93 0.48
CA ALA A 381 -3.16 -17.96 1.50
C ALA A 381 -4.43 -18.78 1.26
N GLY A 382 -5.44 -18.20 0.60
CA GLY A 382 -6.72 -18.86 0.30
C GLY A 382 -7.81 -18.60 1.33
N CYS A 383 -7.60 -17.67 2.27
CA CYS A 383 -8.49 -17.37 3.40
C CYS A 383 -9.17 -15.99 3.33
N GLY A 384 -8.91 -15.21 2.28
CA GLY A 384 -9.38 -13.83 2.10
C GLY A 384 -10.81 -13.68 1.58
N VAL A 385 -11.21 -12.44 1.27
CA VAL A 385 -12.55 -12.07 0.82
C VAL A 385 -12.95 -12.73 -0.51
N ASP A 386 -12.08 -12.71 -1.52
CA ASP A 386 -12.26 -13.35 -2.83
C ASP A 386 -10.97 -14.10 -3.20
N PRO A 387 -10.60 -15.15 -2.43
CA PRO A 387 -9.26 -15.69 -2.48
C PRO A 387 -9.05 -16.62 -3.67
N SER A 388 -7.78 -16.78 -4.01
CA SER A 388 -7.35 -17.93 -4.82
C SER A 388 -7.80 -19.24 -4.17
N PRO A 389 -8.25 -20.23 -4.95
CA PRO A 389 -8.51 -21.55 -4.38
C PRO A 389 -7.32 -22.05 -3.56
N TYR A 390 -7.58 -22.59 -2.36
CA TYR A 390 -6.49 -22.99 -1.44
C TYR A 390 -5.52 -24.01 -2.05
N PHE A 391 -6.03 -24.90 -2.90
CA PHE A 391 -5.22 -25.90 -3.61
C PHE A 391 -4.37 -25.31 -4.76
N ARG A 392 -4.55 -24.03 -5.11
CA ARG A 392 -3.71 -23.34 -6.09
C ARG A 392 -2.41 -22.90 -5.44
N ILE A 393 -1.38 -23.67 -5.65
CA ILE A 393 -0.02 -23.45 -5.14
C ILE A 393 0.88 -23.06 -6.30
N PHE A 394 1.56 -21.91 -6.17
CA PHE A 394 2.49 -21.46 -7.22
C PHE A 394 3.79 -22.22 -7.11
N ASN A 395 4.15 -22.94 -8.14
CA ASN A 395 5.46 -23.58 -8.26
C ASN A 395 6.49 -22.54 -8.73
N PRO A 396 7.46 -22.11 -7.89
CA PRO A 396 8.39 -21.04 -8.23
C PRO A 396 9.25 -21.34 -9.47
N THR A 397 9.64 -22.56 -9.68
CA THR A 397 10.40 -23.00 -10.88
C THR A 397 9.58 -22.82 -12.16
N SER A 398 8.33 -23.28 -12.16
CA SER A 398 7.44 -23.17 -13.33
C SER A 398 7.07 -21.69 -13.60
N GLN A 399 6.87 -20.89 -12.54
CA GLN A 399 6.59 -19.47 -12.70
C GLN A 399 7.78 -18.72 -13.28
N GLY A 400 9.00 -19.03 -12.82
CA GLY A 400 10.23 -18.47 -13.39
C GLY A 400 10.39 -18.82 -14.87
N LYS A 401 10.32 -20.09 -15.23
CA LYS A 401 10.39 -20.55 -16.62
C LYS A 401 9.36 -19.90 -17.53
N LYS A 402 8.18 -19.55 -16.98
CA LYS A 402 7.09 -18.94 -17.75
C LYS A 402 7.25 -17.43 -17.93
N PHE A 403 7.62 -16.70 -16.88
CA PHE A 403 7.55 -15.23 -16.84
C PHE A 403 8.90 -14.53 -16.92
N ASP A 404 9.99 -15.28 -16.79
CA ASP A 404 11.38 -14.82 -16.93
C ASP A 404 12.21 -15.93 -17.61
N SER A 405 11.75 -16.38 -18.79
CA SER A 405 12.29 -17.57 -19.49
C SER A 405 13.78 -17.51 -19.75
N ASN A 406 14.32 -16.32 -19.97
CA ASN A 406 15.76 -16.10 -20.17
C ASN A 406 16.52 -16.02 -18.84
N GLY A 407 15.85 -15.79 -17.72
CA GLY A 407 16.47 -15.56 -16.41
C GLY A 407 17.05 -14.16 -16.24
N ASP A 408 16.57 -13.17 -16.98
CA ASP A 408 17.09 -11.80 -16.93
C ASP A 408 16.82 -11.14 -15.58
N TYR A 409 15.63 -11.39 -15.00
CA TYR A 409 15.26 -10.94 -13.66
C TYR A 409 16.14 -11.61 -12.60
N VAL A 410 16.28 -12.92 -12.67
CA VAL A 410 17.11 -13.69 -11.73
C VAL A 410 18.56 -13.21 -11.77
N ARG A 411 19.16 -13.04 -12.96
CA ARG A 411 20.56 -12.58 -13.10
C ARG A 411 20.77 -11.17 -12.57
N ARG A 412 19.76 -10.30 -12.70
CA ARG A 412 19.82 -8.93 -12.16
C ARG A 412 19.95 -8.92 -10.64
N TRP A 413 19.20 -9.78 -9.96
CA TRP A 413 19.13 -9.77 -8.49
C TRP A 413 20.00 -10.84 -7.82
N ILE A 414 20.47 -11.85 -8.56
CA ILE A 414 21.35 -12.90 -8.07
C ILE A 414 22.59 -12.97 -8.97
N PRO A 415 23.59 -12.09 -8.75
CA PRO A 415 24.81 -12.08 -9.54
C PRO A 415 25.57 -13.41 -9.56
N GLU A 416 25.42 -14.23 -8.54
CA GLU A 416 25.98 -15.58 -8.42
C GLU A 416 25.48 -16.53 -9.52
N LEU A 417 24.32 -16.21 -10.11
CA LEU A 417 23.71 -17.00 -11.20
C LEU A 417 23.92 -16.39 -12.59
N LYS A 418 24.76 -15.34 -12.73
CA LYS A 418 24.94 -14.59 -13.99
C LYS A 418 25.35 -15.47 -15.18
N ASP A 419 26.21 -16.47 -14.93
CA ASP A 419 26.77 -17.35 -15.95
C ASP A 419 25.98 -18.68 -16.08
N VAL A 420 24.91 -18.87 -15.30
CA VAL A 420 24.09 -20.07 -15.37
C VAL A 420 23.23 -20.05 -16.64
N PRO A 421 23.25 -21.12 -17.47
CA PRO A 421 22.40 -21.21 -18.66
C PRO A 421 20.90 -21.06 -18.33
N ALA A 422 20.13 -20.40 -19.19
CA ALA A 422 18.69 -20.15 -18.98
C ALA A 422 17.89 -21.45 -18.70
N LYS A 423 18.24 -22.55 -19.34
CA LYS A 423 17.62 -23.87 -19.13
C LYS A 423 17.78 -24.42 -17.71
N SER A 424 18.83 -24.01 -17.00
CA SER A 424 19.20 -24.53 -15.67
C SER A 424 18.98 -23.48 -14.55
N ILE A 425 18.76 -22.19 -14.89
CA ILE A 425 18.78 -21.09 -13.94
C ILE A 425 17.71 -21.21 -12.84
N TYR A 426 16.59 -21.88 -13.11
CA TYR A 426 15.52 -22.11 -12.13
C TYR A 426 15.64 -23.42 -11.34
N GLU A 427 16.66 -24.22 -11.64
CA GLU A 427 16.96 -25.47 -10.93
C GLU A 427 18.49 -25.65 -10.82
N PRO A 428 19.22 -24.64 -10.30
CA PRO A 428 20.70 -24.67 -10.30
C PRO A 428 21.27 -25.80 -9.44
N TRP A 429 20.50 -26.27 -8.46
CA TRP A 429 20.89 -27.44 -7.63
C TRP A 429 20.95 -28.76 -8.41
N LYS A 430 20.37 -28.86 -9.60
CA LYS A 430 20.46 -30.03 -10.47
C LYS A 430 21.71 -30.05 -11.37
N MET A 431 22.48 -28.97 -11.38
CA MET A 431 23.70 -28.88 -12.14
C MET A 431 24.80 -29.73 -11.51
N ARG A 432 25.65 -30.30 -12.34
CA ARG A 432 26.85 -31.02 -11.88
C ARG A 432 27.80 -30.06 -11.15
N ASP A 433 28.08 -28.92 -11.78
CA ASP A 433 28.91 -27.85 -11.23
C ASP A 433 27.98 -26.76 -10.68
N LYS A 434 27.73 -26.80 -9.37
CA LYS A 434 26.80 -25.89 -8.70
C LYS A 434 27.40 -24.48 -8.63
N PRO A 435 26.57 -23.43 -8.81
CA PRO A 435 27.03 -22.03 -8.72
C PRO A 435 27.62 -21.72 -7.34
N LYS A 436 28.79 -21.09 -7.30
CA LYS A 436 29.41 -20.67 -6.04
C LYS A 436 28.67 -19.49 -5.43
N GLY A 437 28.50 -19.48 -4.12
CA GLY A 437 27.86 -18.38 -3.39
C GLY A 437 26.32 -18.39 -3.41
N TYR A 438 25.72 -19.41 -4.04
CA TYR A 438 24.27 -19.63 -4.03
C TYR A 438 23.94 -21.00 -3.38
N PRO A 439 22.77 -21.15 -2.72
CA PRO A 439 22.39 -22.41 -2.09
C PRO A 439 22.52 -23.62 -3.02
N THR A 440 23.19 -24.67 -2.54
CA THR A 440 23.43 -25.88 -3.32
C THR A 440 22.23 -26.81 -3.38
N GLU A 441 21.28 -26.64 -2.46
CA GLU A 441 20.01 -27.38 -2.40
C GLU A 441 18.88 -26.45 -1.94
N PRO A 442 17.65 -26.66 -2.39
CA PRO A 442 16.48 -25.94 -1.88
C PRO A 442 16.20 -26.28 -0.42
N ILE A 443 15.61 -25.30 0.33
CA ILE A 443 15.27 -25.51 1.74
C ILE A 443 14.15 -26.53 1.98
N ILE A 444 13.35 -26.82 0.95
CA ILE A 444 12.28 -27.82 0.97
C ILE A 444 12.03 -28.30 -0.46
N GLY A 445 11.65 -29.55 -0.63
CA GLY A 445 11.13 -30.07 -1.91
C GLY A 445 9.75 -29.48 -2.22
N LEU A 446 9.50 -29.13 -3.50
CA LEU A 446 8.20 -28.53 -3.88
C LEU A 446 7.01 -29.48 -3.65
N GLU A 447 7.18 -30.76 -3.90
CA GLU A 447 6.15 -31.76 -3.65
C GLU A 447 5.90 -31.94 -2.16
N GLU A 448 6.96 -32.09 -1.37
CA GLU A 448 6.89 -32.18 0.07
C GLU A 448 6.11 -30.99 0.69
N GLY A 449 6.50 -29.75 0.33
CA GLY A 449 5.83 -28.54 0.84
C GLY A 449 4.37 -28.46 0.42
N ARG A 450 4.08 -28.76 -0.85
CA ARG A 450 2.71 -28.80 -1.39
C ARG A 450 1.86 -29.83 -0.66
N ASP A 451 2.35 -31.04 -0.48
CA ASP A 451 1.59 -32.13 0.08
C ASP A 451 1.33 -31.91 1.57
N ARG A 452 2.33 -31.40 2.31
CA ARG A 452 2.17 -30.96 3.70
C ARG A 452 1.04 -29.92 3.85
N PHE A 453 1.04 -28.86 3.05
CA PHE A 453 -0.03 -27.86 3.11
C PHE A 453 -1.38 -28.44 2.73
N ALA A 454 -1.44 -29.22 1.64
CA ALA A 454 -2.70 -29.79 1.14
C ALA A 454 -3.33 -30.79 2.14
N GLU A 455 -2.50 -31.57 2.84
CA GLU A 455 -2.95 -32.50 3.86
C GLU A 455 -3.45 -31.79 5.12
N THR A 456 -2.66 -30.82 5.63
CA THR A 456 -3.07 -29.97 6.76
C THR A 456 -4.39 -29.26 6.47
N ALA A 457 -4.54 -28.67 5.27
CA ALA A 457 -5.75 -27.96 4.89
C ALA A 457 -6.98 -28.91 4.78
N ARG A 458 -6.81 -30.11 4.19
CA ARG A 458 -7.90 -31.09 4.09
C ARG A 458 -8.36 -31.58 5.45
N GLN A 459 -7.40 -31.89 6.33
CA GLN A 459 -7.72 -32.34 7.70
C GLN A 459 -8.45 -31.24 8.46
N PHE A 460 -7.91 -30.03 8.52
CA PHE A 460 -8.50 -28.89 9.21
C PHE A 460 -9.93 -28.57 8.74
N LEU A 461 -10.13 -28.48 7.42
CA LEU A 461 -11.46 -28.19 6.86
C LEU A 461 -12.46 -29.31 7.08
N ARG A 462 -12.02 -30.56 7.21
CA ARG A 462 -12.89 -31.68 7.59
C ARG A 462 -13.32 -31.56 9.06
N GLU A 463 -12.38 -31.29 9.96
CA GLU A 463 -12.65 -31.12 11.40
C GLU A 463 -13.65 -29.97 11.63
N LYS A 464 -13.42 -28.80 11.01
CA LYS A 464 -14.33 -27.64 11.07
C LYS A 464 -15.76 -27.96 10.58
N ARG A 465 -15.88 -28.73 9.52
CA ARG A 465 -17.20 -29.15 9.02
C ARG A 465 -17.89 -30.11 9.98
N ASP A 466 -17.14 -31.00 10.62
CA ASP A 466 -17.70 -31.98 11.57
C ASP A 466 -18.08 -31.30 12.91
N GLU A 467 -17.34 -30.27 13.36
CA GLU A 467 -17.72 -29.38 14.46
C GLU A 467 -19.05 -28.67 14.16
N ALA A 468 -19.15 -27.98 13.03
CA ALA A 468 -20.38 -27.27 12.65
C ALA A 468 -21.64 -28.16 12.63
N LYS A 469 -21.51 -29.44 12.19
CA LYS A 469 -22.61 -30.41 12.21
C LYS A 469 -23.00 -30.88 13.61
N ARG A 470 -22.09 -30.79 14.61
CA ARG A 470 -22.40 -31.13 16.02
C ARG A 470 -23.15 -29.99 16.69
N ASP A 471 -22.80 -28.74 16.36
CA ASP A 471 -23.44 -27.54 16.92
C ASP A 471 -24.85 -27.30 16.38
N GLU A 472 -25.19 -27.89 15.22
CA GLU A 472 -26.54 -27.87 14.62
C GLU A 472 -27.49 -28.97 15.18
N LYS A 473 -26.98 -29.92 15.99
CA LYS A 473 -27.77 -30.99 16.64
C LYS A 473 -28.01 -30.70 18.10
#